data_303448b6713e1b029d858aea3d857a15
#
_entry.id   303448b6713e1b029d858aea3d857a15
#
_cell.length_a   1.000
_cell.length_b   1.000
_cell.length_c   1.000
_cell.angle_alpha   90.00
_cell.angle_beta   90.00
_cell.angle_gamma   90.00
#
_symmetry.space_group_name_H-M   'P 1'
#
loop_
_entity.id
_entity.type
_entity.pdbx_description
1 polymer ?
#
loop_
_entity_poly.entity_id
_entity_poly.type
_entity_poly.pdbx_seq_one_letter_code
_entity_poly.pdbx_strand_id
1 'polypeptide(L)'
;MKQYLQPLAWGMAMASIVAVASGFALSMVASTAQAAMAHDHGPHGQAMISEPPPGARWSTDEALREGMTRIHEAVQRSLPDTPGQPIGDEAAADLQRDIEAATSHLIANCKLPEAADAGLHGLLIDLLRGAEALSEADQREQGLQRLVEALERYPQLFAEPLWRDGFVARLH
;
A
#
# COMPACT_ATOMS: atom_id res chain seq x y z
N MET A 1 4.79 -28.70 52.01
CA MET A 1 5.71 -27.79 52.75
C MET A 1 5.99 -26.58 51.90
N LYS A 2 5.62 -25.40 52.47
CA LYS A 2 6.06 -24.00 52.22
C LYS A 2 5.79 -23.45 50.81
N GLN A 3 4.70 -22.77 50.55
CA GLN A 3 4.32 -21.35 50.79
C GLN A 3 5.50 -20.37 50.73
N TYR A 4 5.49 -19.48 49.71
CA TYR A 4 5.89 -18.08 49.84
C TYR A 4 5.02 -17.22 48.93
N LEU A 5 4.01 -16.65 49.57
CA LEU A 5 3.33 -15.41 49.16
C LEU A 5 4.24 -14.24 49.56
N GLN A 6 4.44 -13.28 48.66
CA GLN A 6 4.68 -11.88 49.11
C GLN A 6 4.10 -10.90 48.11
N PRO A 7 3.23 -10.01 48.58
CA PRO A 7 2.79 -8.83 47.84
C PRO A 7 3.66 -7.64 48.21
N LEU A 8 4.03 -6.80 47.26
CA LEU A 8 4.51 -5.43 47.56
C LEU A 8 3.78 -4.43 46.69
N ALA A 9 2.81 -3.82 47.35
CA ALA A 9 2.24 -2.53 47.01
C ALA A 9 3.19 -1.43 47.42
N TRP A 10 3.39 -0.44 46.59
CA TRP A 10 3.86 0.91 46.86
C TRP A 10 3.56 1.72 45.62
N GLY A 11 2.95 2.85 45.55
CA GLY A 11 2.65 3.87 46.56
C GLY A 11 2.32 5.10 45.74
N MET A 12 1.20 5.71 46.06
CA MET A 12 0.77 6.99 45.52
C MET A 12 1.78 8.10 45.90
N ALA A 13 2.04 9.03 44.97
CA ALA A 13 2.47 10.36 45.32
C ALA A 13 1.75 11.41 44.47
N MET A 14 0.98 12.15 45.17
CA MET A 14 0.20 13.36 44.84
C MET A 14 1.06 14.58 44.50
N ALA A 15 0.43 15.42 43.68
CA ALA A 15 0.41 16.88 43.78
C ALA A 15 1.63 17.69 43.34
N SER A 16 1.44 18.62 42.41
CA SER A 16 1.34 20.01 42.79
C SER A 16 0.89 20.89 41.62
N ILE A 17 -0.19 21.57 41.83
CA ILE A 17 -0.73 22.70 41.08
C ILE A 17 0.19 23.92 41.37
N VAL A 18 0.66 24.58 40.32
CA VAL A 18 1.08 25.99 40.42
C VAL A 18 0.44 26.74 39.24
N ALA A 19 -0.60 27.47 39.61
CA ALA A 19 -1.15 28.54 38.82
C ALA A 19 -0.28 29.81 39.07
N VAL A 20 0.20 30.39 37.97
CA VAL A 20 0.68 31.78 37.99
C VAL A 20 -0.01 32.53 36.88
N ALA A 21 -0.98 33.32 37.29
CA ALA A 21 -1.53 34.40 36.50
C ALA A 21 -0.62 35.61 36.68
N SER A 22 -0.26 36.28 35.62
CA SER A 22 -0.11 37.74 35.58
C SER A 22 0.53 38.22 34.28
N GLY A 23 -0.07 39.19 33.64
CA GLY A 23 0.68 40.23 32.98
C GLY A 23 0.23 40.60 31.57
N PHE A 24 -0.67 41.54 31.51
CA PHE A 24 -0.97 42.39 30.35
C PHE A 24 0.29 43.01 29.76
N ALA A 25 0.44 42.93 28.46
CA ALA A 25 1.08 43.94 27.65
C ALA A 25 0.51 43.98 26.24
N LEU A 26 -0.33 44.96 25.96
CA LEU A 26 -0.61 45.44 24.62
C LEU A 26 0.69 45.94 24.01
N SER A 27 1.08 45.37 22.89
CA SER A 27 1.99 46.00 21.95
C SER A 27 1.42 45.85 20.54
N MET A 28 0.80 46.90 20.10
CA MET A 28 0.56 47.14 18.68
C MET A 28 1.91 47.39 18.03
N VAL A 29 2.33 46.55 17.13
CA VAL A 29 3.35 46.85 16.12
C VAL A 29 2.91 46.34 14.78
N ALA A 30 2.97 47.29 13.90
CA ALA A 30 2.61 47.33 12.49
C ALA A 30 2.89 46.07 11.65
N SER A 31 1.94 45.87 10.78
CA SER A 31 1.95 45.11 9.51
C SER A 31 3.29 45.04 8.82
N THR A 32 3.87 43.86 8.77
CA THR A 32 4.64 43.43 7.60
C THR A 32 3.84 42.33 6.92
N ALA A 33 3.37 42.63 5.72
CA ALA A 33 2.81 41.65 4.82
C ALA A 33 3.90 40.63 4.46
N GLN A 34 3.99 39.54 5.25
CA GLN A 34 4.62 38.34 4.78
C GLN A 34 3.59 37.64 3.90
N ALA A 35 3.92 37.61 2.60
CA ALA A 35 3.29 36.70 1.68
C ALA A 35 3.49 35.29 2.24
N ALA A 36 2.54 34.81 3.03
CA ALA A 36 2.39 33.42 3.29
C ALA A 36 2.19 32.75 1.92
N MET A 37 3.21 32.07 1.44
CA MET A 37 2.99 31.00 0.48
C MET A 37 1.96 30.08 1.15
N ALA A 38 0.71 30.29 0.80
CA ALA A 38 -0.35 29.34 1.08
C ALA A 38 0.07 28.09 0.33
N HIS A 39 0.71 27.15 1.05
CA HIS A 39 0.66 25.77 0.65
C HIS A 39 -0.82 25.41 0.80
N ASP A 40 -1.53 25.53 -0.30
CA ASP A 40 -2.88 25.02 -0.46
C ASP A 40 -2.76 23.49 -0.30
N HIS A 41 -2.89 23.02 0.95
CA HIS A 41 -3.26 21.66 1.24
C HIS A 41 -4.75 21.56 0.89
N GLY A 42 -5.02 21.59 -0.39
CA GLY A 42 -6.31 21.18 -0.93
C GLY A 42 -6.67 19.83 -0.29
N PRO A 43 -7.96 19.54 -0.08
CA PRO A 43 -8.37 18.28 0.52
C PRO A 43 -7.60 17.18 -0.20
N HIS A 44 -6.93 16.29 0.56
CA HIS A 44 -6.24 15.14 0.03
C HIS A 44 -7.27 14.35 -0.79
N GLY A 45 -7.47 14.84 -2.00
CA GLY A 45 -8.37 14.27 -2.98
C GLY A 45 -7.90 12.84 -3.17
N GLN A 46 -8.85 11.95 -3.15
CA GLN A 46 -8.75 10.61 -3.67
C GLN A 46 -7.70 10.62 -4.77
N ALA A 47 -6.64 9.84 -4.61
CA ALA A 47 -5.60 9.73 -5.63
C ALA A 47 -6.34 9.49 -6.94
N MET A 48 -6.38 10.51 -7.79
CA MET A 48 -7.07 10.43 -9.08
C MET A 48 -6.35 9.30 -9.79
N ILE A 49 -7.02 8.17 -9.94
CA ILE A 49 -6.49 7.05 -10.70
C ILE A 49 -6.26 7.63 -12.09
N SER A 50 -5.00 7.86 -12.43
CA SER A 50 -4.65 8.33 -13.77
C SER A 50 -4.94 7.19 -14.74
N GLU A 51 -5.67 7.46 -15.80
CA GLU A 51 -5.97 6.52 -16.87
C GLU A 51 -5.40 7.06 -18.18
N PRO A 52 -4.92 6.16 -19.07
CA PRO A 52 -4.48 6.60 -20.39
C PRO A 52 -5.69 7.12 -21.20
N PRO A 53 -5.45 7.97 -22.21
CA PRO A 53 -6.50 8.38 -23.13
C PRO A 53 -7.22 7.17 -23.75
N PRO A 54 -8.50 7.29 -24.10
CA PRO A 54 -9.27 6.18 -24.67
C PRO A 54 -8.57 5.56 -25.89
N GLY A 55 -8.36 4.23 -25.84
CA GLY A 55 -7.68 3.47 -26.89
C GLY A 55 -6.15 3.57 -26.88
N ALA A 56 -5.55 4.34 -25.97
CA ALA A 56 -4.11 4.39 -25.74
C ALA A 56 -3.70 3.54 -24.54
N ARG A 57 -2.40 3.26 -24.42
CA ARG A 57 -1.77 2.65 -23.25
C ARG A 57 -0.45 3.38 -23.02
N TRP A 58 -0.05 3.48 -21.76
CA TRP A 58 1.26 4.03 -21.44
C TRP A 58 2.38 3.08 -21.85
N SER A 59 3.48 3.66 -22.33
CA SER A 59 4.71 2.89 -22.56
C SER A 59 5.30 2.43 -21.25
N THR A 60 5.96 1.29 -21.26
CA THR A 60 6.65 0.69 -20.13
C THR A 60 8.15 0.90 -20.23
N ASP A 61 8.84 0.92 -19.08
CA ASP A 61 10.29 0.74 -19.03
C ASP A 61 10.66 -0.71 -18.69
N GLU A 62 11.95 -1.02 -18.68
CA GLU A 62 12.45 -2.36 -18.39
C GLU A 62 12.11 -2.80 -16.97
N ALA A 63 12.29 -1.90 -15.98
CA ALA A 63 12.03 -2.17 -14.58
C ALA A 63 10.54 -2.50 -14.34
N LEU A 64 9.63 -1.76 -15.01
CA LEU A 64 8.19 -2.04 -14.92
C LEU A 64 7.86 -3.41 -15.48
N ARG A 65 8.37 -3.75 -16.67
CA ARG A 65 8.11 -5.06 -17.28
C ARG A 65 8.65 -6.21 -16.42
N GLU A 66 9.87 -6.07 -15.91
CA GLU A 66 10.51 -7.08 -15.08
C GLU A 66 9.75 -7.27 -13.76
N GLY A 67 9.45 -6.19 -13.04
CA GLY A 67 8.75 -6.26 -11.76
C GLY A 67 7.34 -6.83 -11.89
N MET A 68 6.58 -6.40 -12.90
CA MET A 68 5.23 -6.93 -13.13
C MET A 68 5.26 -8.40 -13.59
N THR A 69 6.28 -8.82 -14.35
CA THR A 69 6.45 -10.24 -14.70
C THR A 69 6.71 -11.09 -13.45
N ARG A 70 7.57 -10.64 -12.54
CA ARG A 70 7.83 -11.34 -11.26
C ARG A 70 6.55 -11.50 -10.43
N ILE A 71 5.73 -10.44 -10.35
CA ILE A 71 4.43 -10.47 -9.64
C ILE A 71 3.50 -11.48 -10.31
N HIS A 72 3.37 -11.42 -11.63
CA HIS A 72 2.53 -12.34 -12.40
C HIS A 72 2.95 -13.80 -12.17
N GLU A 73 4.22 -14.12 -12.28
CA GLU A 73 4.75 -15.46 -12.05
C GLU A 73 4.55 -15.93 -10.60
N ALA A 74 4.71 -15.04 -9.61
CA ALA A 74 4.47 -15.36 -8.21
C ALA A 74 3.00 -15.75 -7.97
N VAL A 75 2.06 -14.95 -8.48
CA VAL A 75 0.63 -15.27 -8.40
C VAL A 75 0.33 -16.58 -9.12
N GLN A 76 0.85 -16.80 -10.33
CA GLN A 76 0.65 -18.04 -11.09
C GLN A 76 1.10 -19.29 -10.32
N ARG A 77 2.27 -19.23 -9.67
CA ARG A 77 2.81 -20.35 -8.86
C ARG A 77 1.98 -20.63 -7.61
N SER A 78 1.32 -19.62 -7.08
CA SER A 78 0.58 -19.71 -5.82
C SER A 78 -0.90 -20.07 -6.01
N LEU A 79 -1.41 -20.03 -7.27
CA LEU A 79 -2.78 -20.44 -7.55
C LEU A 79 -2.93 -21.95 -7.31
N PRO A 80 -3.98 -22.36 -6.57
CA PRO A 80 -4.27 -23.78 -6.38
C PRO A 80 -4.52 -24.51 -7.72
N ASP A 81 -4.10 -25.78 -7.80
CA ASP A 81 -4.33 -26.61 -9.00
C ASP A 81 -5.83 -26.90 -9.23
N THR A 82 -6.63 -26.86 -8.15
CA THR A 82 -8.07 -27.10 -8.19
C THR A 82 -8.81 -25.80 -7.92
N PRO A 83 -9.71 -25.37 -8.82
CA PRO A 83 -10.53 -24.18 -8.58
C PRO A 83 -11.32 -24.27 -7.27
N GLY A 84 -11.38 -23.18 -6.52
CA GLY A 84 -12.08 -23.08 -5.23
C GLY A 84 -11.33 -23.71 -4.04
N GLN A 85 -10.14 -24.25 -4.24
CA GLN A 85 -9.30 -24.69 -3.14
C GLN A 85 -8.60 -23.46 -2.51
N PRO A 86 -8.59 -23.33 -1.16
CA PRO A 86 -7.92 -22.22 -0.51
C PRO A 86 -6.39 -22.32 -0.68
N ILE A 87 -5.72 -21.17 -0.78
CA ILE A 87 -4.26 -21.10 -0.73
C ILE A 87 -3.76 -21.46 0.66
N GLY A 88 -2.74 -22.34 0.72
CA GLY A 88 -2.14 -22.77 1.99
C GLY A 88 -1.30 -21.68 2.66
N ASP A 89 -1.02 -21.84 3.96
CA ASP A 89 -0.29 -20.85 4.78
C ASP A 89 1.09 -20.50 4.22
N GLU A 90 1.86 -21.51 3.84
CA GLU A 90 3.21 -21.33 3.30
C GLU A 90 3.17 -20.62 1.94
N ALA A 91 2.30 -21.04 1.03
CA ALA A 91 2.15 -20.44 -0.28
C ALA A 91 1.67 -18.98 -0.19
N ALA A 92 0.78 -18.67 0.76
CA ALA A 92 0.32 -17.30 1.01
C ALA A 92 1.45 -16.41 1.53
N ALA A 93 2.26 -16.89 2.49
CA ALA A 93 3.40 -16.16 3.03
C ALA A 93 4.50 -15.93 1.98
N ASP A 94 4.76 -16.91 1.13
CA ASP A 94 5.73 -16.80 0.05
C ASP A 94 5.26 -15.80 -1.01
N LEU A 95 3.99 -15.87 -1.40
CA LEU A 95 3.39 -14.93 -2.34
C LEU A 95 3.44 -13.50 -1.81
N GLN A 96 3.06 -13.29 -0.55
CA GLN A 96 3.15 -11.95 0.07
C GLN A 96 4.57 -11.39 -0.04
N ARG A 97 5.57 -12.16 0.33
CA ARG A 97 6.99 -11.76 0.28
C ARG A 97 7.46 -11.44 -1.14
N ASP A 98 7.06 -12.25 -2.11
CA ASP A 98 7.41 -12.06 -3.52
C ASP A 98 6.78 -10.77 -4.07
N ILE A 99 5.51 -10.47 -3.74
CA ILE A 99 4.82 -9.24 -4.13
C ILE A 99 5.51 -8.01 -3.51
N GLU A 100 5.81 -8.05 -2.22
CA GLU A 100 6.48 -6.95 -1.51
C GLU A 100 7.86 -6.66 -2.10
N ALA A 101 8.64 -7.71 -2.39
CA ALA A 101 9.97 -7.57 -2.99
C ALA A 101 9.89 -6.98 -4.41
N ALA A 102 8.97 -7.48 -5.24
CA ALA A 102 8.80 -6.99 -6.60
C ALA A 102 8.28 -5.54 -6.62
N THR A 103 7.35 -5.19 -5.73
CA THR A 103 6.83 -3.81 -5.58
C THR A 103 7.94 -2.86 -5.13
N SER A 104 8.78 -3.27 -4.18
CA SER A 104 9.94 -2.49 -3.74
C SER A 104 10.92 -2.24 -4.90
N HIS A 105 11.14 -3.26 -5.75
CA HIS A 105 11.96 -3.11 -6.96
C HIS A 105 11.35 -2.09 -7.94
N LEU A 106 10.05 -2.15 -8.17
CA LEU A 106 9.33 -1.20 -9.03
C LEU A 106 9.48 0.24 -8.52
N ILE A 107 9.23 0.48 -7.24
CA ILE A 107 9.33 1.80 -6.62
C ILE A 107 10.75 2.37 -6.75
N ALA A 108 11.77 1.53 -6.62
CA ALA A 108 13.16 1.97 -6.65
C ALA A 108 13.71 2.23 -8.08
N ASN A 109 13.17 1.58 -9.10
CA ASN A 109 13.82 1.51 -10.41
C ASN A 109 12.98 2.04 -11.58
N CYS A 110 11.64 2.09 -11.48
CA CYS A 110 10.80 2.61 -12.55
C CYS A 110 11.05 4.11 -12.81
N LYS A 111 11.05 4.47 -14.09
CA LYS A 111 11.21 5.86 -14.57
C LYS A 111 10.15 6.14 -15.62
N LEU A 112 8.95 6.39 -15.17
CA LEU A 112 7.80 6.63 -16.03
C LEU A 112 7.49 8.14 -16.13
N PRO A 113 6.82 8.57 -17.20
CA PRO A 113 6.19 9.89 -17.24
C PRO A 113 5.15 10.03 -16.11
N GLU A 114 4.97 11.25 -15.59
CA GLU A 114 4.15 11.54 -14.41
C GLU A 114 2.74 10.89 -14.44
N ALA A 115 2.03 10.97 -15.58
CA ALA A 115 0.70 10.38 -15.70
C ALA A 115 0.72 8.85 -15.64
N ALA A 116 1.72 8.21 -16.23
CA ALA A 116 1.90 6.76 -16.18
C ALA A 116 2.33 6.30 -14.78
N ASP A 117 3.20 7.06 -14.12
CA ASP A 117 3.64 6.83 -12.75
C ASP A 117 2.45 6.91 -11.77
N ALA A 118 1.59 7.92 -11.90
CA ALA A 118 0.36 8.03 -11.11
C ALA A 118 -0.59 6.84 -11.35
N GLY A 119 -0.71 6.35 -12.57
CA GLY A 119 -1.48 5.14 -12.90
C GLY A 119 -0.88 3.88 -12.29
N LEU A 120 0.46 3.75 -12.31
CA LEU A 120 1.17 2.65 -11.66
C LEU A 120 0.96 2.66 -10.15
N HIS A 121 1.00 3.81 -9.48
CA HIS A 121 0.75 3.92 -8.04
C HIS A 121 -0.58 3.29 -7.62
N GLY A 122 -1.64 3.49 -8.40
CA GLY A 122 -2.93 2.85 -8.13
C GLY A 122 -2.85 1.31 -8.15
N LEU A 123 -2.13 0.74 -9.13
CA LEU A 123 -1.90 -0.71 -9.20
C LEU A 123 -1.06 -1.22 -8.03
N LEU A 124 0.01 -0.50 -7.66
CA LEU A 124 0.87 -0.89 -6.55
C LEU A 124 0.12 -0.91 -5.21
N ILE A 125 -0.79 0.04 -5.00
CA ILE A 125 -1.66 0.06 -3.81
C ILE A 125 -2.55 -1.20 -3.79
N ASP A 126 -3.15 -1.57 -4.90
CA ASP A 126 -4.01 -2.76 -4.98
C ASP A 126 -3.20 -4.06 -4.76
N LEU A 127 -2.01 -4.16 -5.36
CA LEU A 127 -1.09 -5.28 -5.16
C LEU A 127 -0.64 -5.41 -3.69
N LEU A 128 -0.23 -4.32 -3.05
CA LEU A 128 0.19 -4.34 -1.64
C LEU A 128 -0.96 -4.69 -0.69
N ARG A 129 -2.16 -4.16 -0.93
CA ARG A 129 -3.35 -4.51 -0.13
C ARG A 129 -3.77 -5.96 -0.34
N GLY A 130 -3.62 -6.48 -1.55
CA GLY A 130 -3.83 -7.89 -1.84
C GLY A 130 -2.83 -8.77 -1.08
N ALA A 131 -1.54 -8.40 -1.10
CA ALA A 131 -0.47 -9.10 -0.39
C ALA A 131 -0.66 -9.06 1.14
N GLU A 132 -1.02 -7.91 1.70
CA GLU A 132 -1.33 -7.76 3.13
C GLU A 132 -2.47 -8.69 3.58
N ALA A 133 -3.54 -8.79 2.79
CA ALA A 133 -4.67 -9.66 3.09
C ALA A 133 -4.33 -11.15 3.07
N LEU A 134 -3.22 -11.58 2.44
CA LEU A 134 -2.78 -12.98 2.46
C LEU A 134 -2.31 -13.43 3.85
N SER A 135 -1.89 -12.52 4.73
CA SER A 135 -1.45 -12.85 6.10
C SER A 135 -2.59 -13.37 6.98
N GLU A 136 -3.83 -12.94 6.70
CA GLU A 136 -5.01 -13.29 7.48
C GLU A 136 -5.79 -14.42 6.80
N ALA A 137 -5.95 -15.55 7.49
CA ALA A 137 -6.53 -16.76 6.90
C ALA A 137 -7.94 -16.56 6.31
N ASP A 138 -8.75 -15.70 6.93
CA ASP A 138 -10.11 -15.37 6.50
C ASP A 138 -10.17 -14.33 5.38
N GLN A 139 -9.06 -13.68 5.06
CA GLN A 139 -8.97 -12.66 4.00
C GLN A 139 -8.17 -13.12 2.78
N ARG A 140 -7.54 -14.29 2.82
CA ARG A 140 -6.64 -14.77 1.76
C ARG A 140 -7.29 -14.87 0.39
N GLU A 141 -8.51 -15.37 0.32
CA GLU A 141 -9.24 -15.48 -0.94
C GLU A 141 -9.48 -14.08 -1.54
N GLN A 142 -9.91 -13.13 -0.73
CA GLN A 142 -10.08 -11.74 -1.15
C GLN A 142 -8.75 -11.09 -1.55
N GLY A 143 -7.67 -11.39 -0.81
CA GLY A 143 -6.31 -10.94 -1.15
C GLY A 143 -5.88 -11.45 -2.52
N LEU A 144 -6.01 -12.73 -2.75
CA LEU A 144 -5.67 -13.36 -4.04
C LEU A 144 -6.51 -12.79 -5.20
N GLN A 145 -7.82 -12.65 -4.99
CA GLN A 145 -8.70 -12.03 -5.98
C GLN A 145 -8.24 -10.61 -6.34
N ARG A 146 -7.88 -9.79 -5.36
CA ARG A 146 -7.38 -8.43 -5.57
C ARG A 146 -6.07 -8.40 -6.36
N LEU A 147 -5.15 -9.33 -6.09
CA LEU A 147 -3.92 -9.48 -6.86
C LEU A 147 -4.20 -9.80 -8.34
N VAL A 148 -5.12 -10.71 -8.59
CA VAL A 148 -5.54 -11.08 -9.94
C VAL A 148 -6.18 -9.92 -10.67
N GLU A 149 -7.12 -9.20 -10.03
CA GLU A 149 -7.77 -8.02 -10.61
C GLU A 149 -6.76 -6.92 -10.98
N ALA A 150 -5.75 -6.69 -10.12
CA ALA A 150 -4.68 -5.74 -10.42
C ALA A 150 -3.85 -6.16 -11.63
N LEU A 151 -3.52 -7.45 -11.75
CA LEU A 151 -2.80 -7.99 -12.89
C LEU A 151 -3.61 -7.98 -14.19
N GLU A 152 -4.92 -8.17 -14.13
CA GLU A 152 -5.82 -8.05 -15.29
C GLU A 152 -6.00 -6.60 -15.74
N ARG A 153 -5.92 -5.65 -14.81
CA ARG A 153 -5.98 -4.22 -15.09
C ARG A 153 -4.69 -3.69 -15.71
N TYR A 154 -3.53 -4.24 -15.35
CA TYR A 154 -2.23 -3.79 -15.86
C TYR A 154 -2.18 -3.70 -17.39
N PRO A 155 -2.55 -4.73 -18.20
CA PRO A 155 -2.52 -4.66 -19.66
C PRO A 155 -3.56 -3.72 -20.27
N GLN A 156 -4.50 -3.21 -19.49
CA GLN A 156 -5.45 -2.19 -19.95
C GLN A 156 -4.80 -0.79 -19.88
N LEU A 157 -3.90 -0.56 -18.93
CA LEU A 157 -3.24 0.71 -18.68
C LEU A 157 -1.89 0.82 -19.40
N PHE A 158 -1.14 -0.28 -19.48
CA PHE A 158 0.23 -0.31 -19.98
C PHE A 158 0.37 -1.16 -21.23
N ALA A 159 1.24 -0.70 -22.13
CA ALA A 159 1.61 -1.48 -23.31
C ALA A 159 2.55 -2.63 -22.94
N GLU A 160 2.62 -3.63 -23.81
CA GLU A 160 3.60 -4.72 -23.75
C GLU A 160 3.61 -5.54 -22.44
N PRO A 161 2.45 -6.06 -21.96
CA PRO A 161 2.51 -7.12 -20.99
C PRO A 161 3.17 -8.34 -21.61
N LEU A 162 4.09 -8.99 -20.90
CA LEU A 162 4.76 -10.21 -21.38
C LEU A 162 3.82 -11.44 -21.32
N TRP A 163 2.67 -11.29 -20.69
CA TRP A 163 1.63 -12.32 -20.61
C TRP A 163 0.35 -11.87 -21.31
N ARG A 164 -0.31 -12.80 -22.00
CA ARG A 164 -1.58 -12.56 -22.72
C ARG A 164 -2.75 -13.36 -22.15
N ASP A 165 -2.45 -14.34 -21.31
CA ASP A 165 -3.45 -15.28 -20.82
C ASP A 165 -3.99 -14.80 -19.49
N GLY A 166 -5.30 -14.53 -19.43
CA GLY A 166 -5.97 -14.09 -18.21
C GLY A 166 -5.97 -15.19 -17.13
N PHE A 167 -5.96 -14.78 -15.87
CA PHE A 167 -6.07 -15.67 -14.71
C PHE A 167 -7.47 -16.27 -14.53
N VAL A 168 -8.47 -15.75 -15.25
CA VAL A 168 -9.91 -16.00 -15.03
C VAL A 168 -10.27 -17.48 -15.06
N ALA A 169 -9.54 -18.30 -15.81
CA ALA A 169 -9.85 -19.72 -15.94
C ALA A 169 -9.52 -20.57 -14.71
N ARG A 170 -8.79 -20.05 -13.72
CA ARG A 170 -8.36 -20.81 -12.53
C ARG A 170 -9.06 -20.43 -11.23
N LEU A 171 -9.79 -19.30 -11.22
CA LEU A 171 -10.50 -18.83 -10.03
C LEU A 171 -11.97 -19.25 -9.98
N HIS A 172 -12.47 -19.87 -11.03
CA HIS A 172 -13.83 -20.43 -11.17
C HIS A 172 -13.75 -21.92 -11.44
#